data_964f19881f2d7c1dece99fbd4f2d4dbe
#
_entry.id   964f19881f2d7c1dece99fbd4f2d4dbe
#
_cell.length_a   1.000
_cell.length_b   1.000
_cell.length_c   1.000
_cell.angle_alpha   90.00
_cell.angle_beta   90.00
_cell.angle_gamma   90.00
#
_symmetry.space_group_name_H-M   'P 1'
#
loop_
_entity.id
_entity.type
_entity.pdbx_description
1 polymer ?
#
loop_
_entity_poly.entity_id
_entity_poly.type
_entity_poly.pdbx_seq_one_letter_code
_entity_poly.pdbx_strand_id
1 'polypeptide(L)'
;MSTVRLPAPAPGLPRIAARPTPAAAPVEPSAASQVPAALDGSATGIARDAFVNAGDARTAPTGEDTTTPARGSGRHLESLLGRRAAPASSLETSEAMQRLSAGDQQRVRDLEGALEVGGRAQLGALLERTLADGTSALLSLDSAGRSLLDHLSELATMELAPELAREGIQRADLLESLLQECATPGAINQSNRATCTVTSMQYMLSLQEPSEYARLVRSLLTPEGTVSTRSGADLVRVADSIAPDSAVDRSATERLFQAAMMELANGDATYSNVTDENVTSFFGLKLGVLGLNGDQQERGLAALFGAEHPRIFASDAADALASGTTLPMFADLSFGGGAHAVVVEKIEDGRVFIRNPWGATTDPVGSTYGDPERVLEDADARVESMTLKAFLGTVRGLHPAAAA
;
A
#
# COMPACT_ATOMS: atom_id res chain seq x y z
N MET A 1 -59.97 -7.98 -22.50
CA MET A 1 -59.01 -6.87 -22.73
C MET A 1 -59.20 -5.87 -21.61
N SER A 2 -58.39 -5.97 -20.55
CA SER A 2 -58.45 -5.06 -19.37
C SER A 2 -57.32 -4.06 -19.50
N THR A 3 -57.68 -2.79 -19.64
CA THR A 3 -56.76 -1.66 -19.69
C THR A 3 -56.32 -1.30 -18.28
N VAL A 4 -55.04 -1.48 -17.98
CA VAL A 4 -54.38 -1.03 -16.74
C VAL A 4 -54.08 0.48 -16.87
N ARG A 5 -54.72 1.29 -16.04
CA ARG A 5 -54.43 2.74 -15.91
C ARG A 5 -53.21 2.90 -14.99
N LEU A 6 -52.19 3.60 -15.48
CA LEU A 6 -51.06 4.08 -14.67
C LEU A 6 -51.51 5.29 -13.81
N PRO A 7 -51.01 5.39 -12.57
CA PRO A 7 -51.31 6.54 -11.70
C PRO A 7 -50.57 7.81 -12.16
N ALA A 8 -51.21 8.96 -11.93
CA ALA A 8 -50.68 10.27 -12.26
C ALA A 8 -49.47 10.66 -11.38
N PRO A 9 -48.53 11.49 -11.89
CA PRO A 9 -47.39 11.93 -11.14
C PRO A 9 -47.78 12.89 -9.99
N ALA A 10 -47.06 12.73 -8.86
CA ALA A 10 -47.24 13.56 -7.67
C ALA A 10 -46.80 15.01 -7.90
N PRO A 11 -47.39 15.99 -7.20
CA PRO A 11 -47.07 17.42 -7.36
C PRO A 11 -45.66 17.72 -6.83
N GLY A 12 -44.93 18.57 -7.60
CA GLY A 12 -43.54 18.89 -7.38
C GLY A 12 -43.26 19.62 -6.06
N LEU A 13 -42.13 19.23 -5.45
CA LEU A 13 -41.55 19.91 -4.31
C LEU A 13 -41.09 21.34 -4.68
N PRO A 14 -41.17 22.32 -3.76
CA PRO A 14 -40.74 23.68 -4.04
C PRO A 14 -39.23 23.76 -4.25
N ARG A 15 -38.84 24.46 -5.32
CA ARG A 15 -37.43 24.79 -5.59
C ARG A 15 -36.89 25.69 -4.48
N ILE A 16 -35.89 25.22 -3.77
CA ILE A 16 -35.08 26.05 -2.85
C ILE A 16 -34.23 26.98 -3.73
N ALA A 17 -34.45 28.28 -3.55
CA ALA A 17 -33.69 29.32 -4.22
C ALA A 17 -32.22 29.27 -3.75
N ALA A 18 -31.29 29.28 -4.69
CA ALA A 18 -29.85 29.34 -4.42
C ALA A 18 -29.55 30.65 -3.66
N ARG A 19 -28.84 30.52 -2.55
CA ARG A 19 -28.32 31.62 -1.75
C ARG A 19 -27.21 32.33 -2.55
N PRO A 20 -27.19 33.66 -2.65
CA PRO A 20 -26.12 34.36 -3.35
C PRO A 20 -24.79 34.22 -2.58
N THR A 21 -23.72 33.88 -3.32
CA THR A 21 -22.37 33.85 -2.83
C THR A 21 -21.93 35.28 -2.44
N PRO A 22 -21.34 35.49 -1.26
CA PRO A 22 -20.82 36.81 -0.91
C PRO A 22 -19.61 37.14 -1.79
N ALA A 23 -19.57 38.35 -2.31
CA ALA A 23 -18.46 38.88 -3.09
C ALA A 23 -17.17 38.90 -2.24
N ALA A 24 -16.07 38.40 -2.82
CA ALA A 24 -14.77 38.45 -2.21
C ALA A 24 -14.32 39.91 -2.00
N ALA A 25 -13.92 40.25 -0.78
CA ALA A 25 -13.31 41.51 -0.45
C ALA A 25 -11.89 41.59 -1.10
N PRO A 26 -11.43 42.78 -1.54
CA PRO A 26 -10.09 42.94 -2.08
C PRO A 26 -9.03 42.68 -1.01
N VAL A 27 -8.08 41.78 -1.31
CA VAL A 27 -6.91 41.51 -0.46
C VAL A 27 -5.88 42.64 -0.73
N GLU A 28 -5.61 43.44 0.30
CA GLU A 28 -4.48 44.38 0.26
C GLU A 28 -3.15 43.62 0.27
N PRO A 29 -2.12 44.07 -0.47
CA PRO A 29 -0.83 43.41 -0.48
C PRO A 29 -0.13 43.63 0.88
N SER A 30 0.05 42.56 1.63
CA SER A 30 0.85 42.53 2.85
C SER A 30 2.31 42.76 2.54
N ALA A 31 2.93 43.64 3.34
CA ALA A 31 4.31 44.08 3.22
C ALA A 31 5.31 42.90 3.19
N ALA A 32 6.27 43.02 2.29
CA ALA A 32 7.39 42.10 2.12
C ALA A 32 8.12 41.87 3.43
N SER A 33 8.01 40.67 3.98
CA SER A 33 8.87 40.17 5.05
C SER A 33 10.21 39.80 4.43
N GLN A 34 11.25 40.47 4.85
CA GLN A 34 12.64 40.21 4.48
C GLN A 34 13.02 38.80 4.94
N VAL A 35 13.30 37.91 4.03
CA VAL A 35 13.91 36.61 4.28
C VAL A 35 15.40 36.83 4.57
N PRO A 36 15.96 36.40 5.71
CA PRO A 36 17.40 36.42 5.92
C PRO A 36 18.09 35.48 4.93
N ALA A 37 19.05 35.98 4.20
CA ALA A 37 19.97 35.18 3.39
C ALA A 37 20.86 34.33 4.31
N ALA A 38 21.14 33.12 3.88
CA ALA A 38 22.05 32.11 4.40
C ALA A 38 21.37 30.97 5.20
N LEU A 39 20.92 29.95 4.47
CA LEU A 39 21.07 28.57 4.91
C LEU A 39 21.91 27.84 3.88
N ASP A 40 23.11 27.57 4.30
CA ASP A 40 24.19 26.89 3.62
C ASP A 40 23.74 25.48 3.16
N GLY A 41 24.15 25.05 1.97
CA GLY A 41 23.71 23.87 1.26
C GLY A 41 24.18 22.51 1.82
N SER A 42 23.99 22.24 3.11
CA SER A 42 24.41 20.96 3.73
C SER A 42 23.27 20.01 4.13
N ALA A 43 22.00 20.43 4.05
CA ALA A 43 20.89 19.59 4.52
C ALA A 43 20.47 18.47 3.53
N THR A 44 20.79 18.61 2.25
CA THR A 44 20.42 17.62 1.21
C THR A 44 21.36 16.41 1.16
N GLY A 45 22.61 16.54 1.64
CA GLY A 45 23.55 15.42 1.69
C GLY A 45 23.24 14.40 2.79
N ILE A 46 22.75 14.86 3.93
CA ILE A 46 22.58 14.01 5.12
C ILE A 46 21.44 12.99 4.95
N ALA A 47 20.35 13.37 4.29
CA ALA A 47 19.23 12.45 4.05
C ALA A 47 19.57 11.36 3.02
N ARG A 48 20.42 11.69 2.04
CA ARG A 48 20.88 10.75 1.02
C ARG A 48 21.84 9.72 1.60
N ASP A 49 22.77 10.14 2.45
CA ASP A 49 23.75 9.27 3.08
C ASP A 49 23.11 8.30 4.09
N ALA A 50 22.04 8.68 4.77
CA ALA A 50 21.34 7.81 5.71
C ALA A 50 20.56 6.69 4.98
N PHE A 51 19.99 6.98 3.79
CA PHE A 51 19.30 5.98 2.97
C PHE A 51 20.28 5.10 2.17
N VAL A 52 21.36 5.69 1.64
CA VAL A 52 22.39 4.96 0.87
C VAL A 52 23.16 4.01 1.79
N ASN A 53 23.47 4.41 3.03
CA ASN A 53 24.16 3.53 3.98
C ASN A 53 23.31 2.35 4.47
N ALA A 54 21.98 2.45 4.43
CA ALA A 54 21.12 1.29 4.70
C ALA A 54 21.09 0.29 3.52
N GLY A 55 21.39 0.76 2.30
CA GLY A 55 21.49 -0.06 1.07
C GLY A 55 22.91 -0.59 0.76
N ASP A 56 23.95 0.16 1.14
CA ASP A 56 25.35 -0.14 0.78
C ASP A 56 26.05 -1.20 1.66
N ALA A 57 25.37 -1.74 2.68
CA ALA A 57 25.89 -2.91 3.42
C ALA A 57 25.95 -4.20 2.57
N ARG A 58 25.66 -4.11 1.27
CA ARG A 58 25.81 -5.19 0.28
C ARG A 58 27.12 -5.05 -0.51
N THR A 59 28.26 -5.27 0.10
CA THR A 59 29.45 -5.69 -0.64
C THR A 59 29.25 -7.15 -1.03
N ALA A 60 28.78 -7.36 -2.25
CA ALA A 60 28.79 -8.67 -2.88
C ALA A 60 30.25 -9.15 -3.06
N PRO A 61 30.55 -10.43 -2.86
CA PRO A 61 31.82 -10.99 -3.27
C PRO A 61 31.90 -10.96 -4.81
N THR A 62 32.98 -10.39 -5.31
CA THR A 62 33.36 -10.46 -6.73
C THR A 62 33.70 -11.90 -7.09
N GLY A 63 32.84 -12.54 -7.84
CA GLY A 63 33.05 -13.84 -8.45
C GLY A 63 32.50 -13.81 -9.86
N GLU A 64 33.38 -14.00 -10.82
CA GLU A 64 33.16 -14.00 -12.26
C GLU A 64 32.14 -15.05 -12.71
N ASP A 65 31.41 -14.65 -13.74
CA ASP A 65 30.99 -15.42 -14.91
C ASP A 65 29.72 -16.26 -14.83
N THR A 66 28.97 -16.05 -15.86
CA THR A 66 28.14 -16.87 -16.72
C THR A 66 26.69 -16.38 -16.86
N THR A 67 26.46 -15.97 -18.09
CA THR A 67 25.15 -15.80 -18.76
C THR A 67 24.15 -16.91 -18.38
N THR A 68 23.11 -16.54 -17.64
CA THR A 68 21.92 -17.35 -17.49
C THR A 68 20.70 -16.46 -17.71
N PRO A 69 19.74 -16.84 -18.54
CA PRO A 69 18.56 -16.02 -18.82
C PRO A 69 17.73 -15.85 -17.56
N ALA A 70 17.20 -14.66 -17.38
CA ALA A 70 16.28 -14.31 -16.31
C ALA A 70 15.11 -15.31 -16.26
N ARG A 71 15.17 -16.24 -15.34
CA ARG A 71 14.03 -17.06 -14.94
C ARG A 71 13.27 -16.29 -13.87
N GLY A 72 12.02 -15.98 -14.22
CA GLY A 72 11.09 -15.23 -13.41
C GLY A 72 10.90 -15.76 -11.98
N SER A 73 10.26 -14.93 -11.23
CA SER A 73 9.79 -14.88 -9.85
C SER A 73 9.46 -16.19 -9.09
N GLY A 74 9.54 -17.35 -9.72
CA GLY A 74 9.18 -18.63 -9.08
C GLY A 74 10.05 -19.08 -7.90
N ARG A 75 11.27 -18.54 -7.75
CA ARG A 75 12.15 -18.97 -6.63
C ARG A 75 11.88 -18.25 -5.32
N HIS A 76 11.22 -17.12 -5.36
CA HIS A 76 10.89 -16.38 -4.13
C HIS A 76 9.74 -17.04 -3.36
N LEU A 77 8.79 -17.64 -4.10
CA LEU A 77 7.68 -18.40 -3.49
C LEU A 77 8.14 -19.62 -2.69
N GLU A 78 9.16 -20.34 -3.16
CA GLU A 78 9.65 -21.55 -2.46
C GLU A 78 10.34 -21.22 -1.12
N SER A 79 10.97 -20.05 -1.02
CA SER A 79 11.62 -19.60 0.23
C SER A 79 10.60 -19.20 1.31
N LEU A 80 9.47 -18.64 0.93
CA LEU A 80 8.39 -18.22 1.85
C LEU A 80 7.50 -19.40 2.27
N LEU A 81 7.48 -20.51 1.50
CA LEU A 81 6.69 -21.72 1.76
C LEU A 81 7.42 -22.73 2.69
N GLY A 82 8.47 -22.34 3.40
CA GLY A 82 9.18 -23.19 4.36
C GLY A 82 8.33 -23.79 5.49
N ARG A 83 7.09 -23.41 5.64
CA ARG A 83 6.06 -24.23 6.29
C ARG A 83 5.58 -25.26 5.28
N ARG A 84 5.90 -26.54 5.55
CA ARG A 84 5.30 -27.71 4.89
C ARG A 84 3.82 -27.39 4.62
N ALA A 85 3.51 -27.06 3.36
CA ALA A 85 2.12 -26.98 2.94
C ALA A 85 1.48 -28.31 3.32
N ALA A 86 0.43 -28.25 4.12
CA ALA A 86 -0.43 -29.40 4.28
C ALA A 86 -0.79 -29.89 2.87
N PRO A 87 -0.89 -31.21 2.65
CA PRO A 87 -1.27 -31.72 1.34
C PRO A 87 -2.53 -30.96 0.91
N ALA A 88 -2.54 -30.40 -0.30
CA ALA A 88 -3.64 -29.65 -0.84
C ALA A 88 -4.91 -30.50 -0.73
N SER A 89 -5.62 -30.39 0.40
CA SER A 89 -7.01 -30.79 0.48
C SER A 89 -7.70 -29.94 -0.58
N SER A 90 -8.37 -30.56 -1.54
CA SER A 90 -9.08 -29.83 -2.56
C SER A 90 -9.94 -28.78 -1.88
N LEU A 91 -9.91 -27.51 -2.30
CA LEU A 91 -10.76 -26.45 -1.76
C LEU A 91 -12.22 -26.87 -1.71
N GLU A 92 -12.63 -27.79 -2.58
CA GLU A 92 -13.97 -28.36 -2.68
C GLU A 92 -14.50 -28.98 -1.37
N THR A 93 -13.64 -29.46 -0.48
CA THR A 93 -14.06 -30.11 0.78
C THR A 93 -14.01 -29.16 1.99
N SER A 94 -13.54 -27.92 1.82
CA SER A 94 -13.46 -26.98 2.93
C SER A 94 -14.85 -26.50 3.36
N GLU A 95 -15.06 -26.33 4.66
CA GLU A 95 -16.31 -25.76 5.18
C GLU A 95 -16.56 -24.35 4.64
N ALA A 96 -15.50 -23.58 4.45
CA ALA A 96 -15.58 -22.23 3.90
C ALA A 96 -16.12 -22.25 2.46
N MET A 97 -15.67 -23.19 1.64
CA MET A 97 -16.20 -23.39 0.28
C MET A 97 -17.70 -23.74 0.28
N GLN A 98 -18.12 -24.60 1.22
CA GLN A 98 -19.52 -25.03 1.34
C GLN A 98 -20.47 -23.89 1.78
N ARG A 99 -19.95 -22.86 2.43
CA ARG A 99 -20.73 -21.65 2.82
C ARG A 99 -20.96 -20.69 1.67
N LEU A 100 -20.24 -20.82 0.57
CA LEU A 100 -20.39 -19.97 -0.59
C LEU A 100 -21.68 -20.28 -1.35
N SER A 101 -22.21 -19.31 -2.07
CA SER A 101 -23.26 -19.56 -3.08
C SER A 101 -22.73 -20.49 -4.17
N ALA A 102 -23.62 -21.21 -4.87
CA ALA A 102 -23.23 -22.08 -5.98
C ALA A 102 -22.48 -21.32 -7.09
N GLY A 103 -22.83 -20.05 -7.33
CA GLY A 103 -22.15 -19.18 -8.28
C GLY A 103 -20.73 -18.83 -7.82
N ASP A 104 -20.54 -18.52 -6.54
CA ASP A 104 -19.22 -18.21 -5.98
C ASP A 104 -18.33 -19.45 -5.95
N GLN A 105 -18.89 -20.61 -5.59
CA GLN A 105 -18.16 -21.88 -5.66
C GLN A 105 -17.65 -22.16 -7.08
N GLN A 106 -18.46 -21.89 -8.10
CA GLN A 106 -18.02 -22.08 -9.48
C GLN A 106 -16.89 -21.11 -9.85
N ARG A 107 -17.00 -19.84 -9.46
CA ARG A 107 -15.95 -18.84 -9.71
C ARG A 107 -14.63 -19.20 -8.99
N VAL A 108 -14.69 -19.70 -7.77
CA VAL A 108 -13.50 -20.19 -7.04
C VAL A 108 -12.87 -21.37 -7.79
N ARG A 109 -13.65 -22.35 -8.29
CA ARG A 109 -13.13 -23.44 -9.10
C ARG A 109 -12.48 -22.97 -10.40
N ASP A 110 -13.10 -21.99 -11.07
CA ASP A 110 -12.56 -21.42 -12.30
C ASP A 110 -11.23 -20.72 -12.06
N LEU A 111 -11.12 -19.97 -10.97
CA LEU A 111 -9.85 -19.36 -10.52
C LEU A 111 -8.82 -20.43 -10.15
N GLU A 112 -9.19 -21.44 -9.38
CA GLU A 112 -8.30 -22.55 -8.99
C GLU A 112 -7.71 -23.24 -10.21
N GLY A 113 -8.52 -23.41 -11.26
CA GLY A 113 -8.09 -23.98 -12.55
C GLY A 113 -7.08 -23.10 -13.31
N ALA A 114 -7.06 -21.80 -13.07
CA ALA A 114 -6.16 -20.83 -13.71
C ALA A 114 -4.85 -20.60 -12.92
N LEU A 115 -4.73 -21.15 -11.71
CA LEU A 115 -3.62 -20.88 -10.78
C LEU A 115 -2.65 -22.06 -10.70
N GLU A 116 -1.38 -21.75 -10.44
CA GLU A 116 -0.39 -22.72 -10.02
C GLU A 116 -0.62 -23.17 -8.56
N VAL A 117 0.21 -24.09 -8.08
CA VAL A 117 0.08 -24.66 -6.71
C VAL A 117 0.15 -23.57 -5.63
N GLY A 118 1.04 -22.60 -5.80
CA GLY A 118 1.19 -21.47 -4.88
C GLY A 118 -0.07 -20.60 -4.81
N GLY A 119 -0.59 -20.20 -5.97
CA GLY A 119 -1.79 -19.39 -6.07
C GLY A 119 -3.04 -20.08 -5.51
N ARG A 120 -3.16 -21.40 -5.69
CA ARG A 120 -4.26 -22.20 -5.07
C ARG A 120 -4.20 -22.16 -3.54
N ALA A 121 -2.99 -22.26 -2.96
CA ALA A 121 -2.81 -22.16 -1.52
C ALA A 121 -3.22 -20.78 -1.00
N GLN A 122 -2.89 -19.71 -1.73
CA GLN A 122 -3.27 -18.34 -1.38
C GLN A 122 -4.80 -18.13 -1.51
N LEU A 123 -5.42 -18.70 -2.55
CA LEU A 123 -6.88 -18.65 -2.70
C LEU A 123 -7.59 -19.36 -1.54
N GLY A 124 -7.06 -20.51 -1.10
CA GLY A 124 -7.54 -21.20 0.10
C GLY A 124 -7.39 -20.36 1.36
N ALA A 125 -6.24 -19.72 1.55
CA ALA A 125 -6.00 -18.84 2.68
C ALA A 125 -6.97 -17.64 2.70
N LEU A 126 -7.26 -17.04 1.55
CA LEU A 126 -8.25 -15.96 1.43
C LEU A 126 -9.68 -16.42 1.76
N LEU A 127 -10.03 -17.63 1.37
CA LEU A 127 -11.34 -18.20 1.66
C LEU A 127 -11.55 -18.39 3.16
N GLU A 128 -10.51 -18.81 3.88
CA GLU A 128 -10.52 -19.04 5.33
C GLU A 128 -10.29 -17.76 6.15
N ARG A 129 -9.66 -16.74 5.56
CA ARG A 129 -9.37 -15.49 6.25
C ARG A 129 -10.65 -14.72 6.54
N THR A 130 -10.84 -14.37 7.82
CA THR A 130 -11.98 -13.56 8.27
C THR A 130 -11.51 -12.15 8.64
N LEU A 131 -12.21 -11.14 8.16
CA LEU A 131 -11.98 -9.73 8.50
C LEU A 131 -12.60 -9.39 9.86
N ALA A 132 -12.31 -8.19 10.37
CA ALA A 132 -12.78 -7.74 11.68
C ALA A 132 -14.30 -7.71 11.83
N ASP A 133 -15.03 -7.51 10.74
CA ASP A 133 -16.51 -7.53 10.68
C ASP A 133 -17.11 -8.96 10.59
N GLY A 134 -16.27 -9.98 10.58
CA GLY A 134 -16.68 -11.39 10.44
C GLY A 134 -16.89 -11.86 9.00
N THR A 135 -16.67 -10.99 8.00
CA THR A 135 -16.79 -11.35 6.58
C THR A 135 -15.54 -12.11 6.12
N SER A 136 -15.70 -13.10 5.22
CA SER A 136 -14.56 -13.70 4.53
C SER A 136 -13.85 -12.65 3.68
N ALA A 137 -12.51 -12.59 3.73
CA ALA A 137 -11.73 -11.66 2.94
C ALA A 137 -12.03 -11.79 1.43
N LEU A 138 -12.28 -13.00 0.95
CA LEU A 138 -12.62 -13.27 -0.46
C LEU A 138 -13.95 -12.64 -0.88
N LEU A 139 -14.90 -12.49 0.07
CA LEU A 139 -16.22 -11.90 -0.17
C LEU A 139 -16.35 -10.45 0.33
N SER A 140 -15.29 -9.88 0.89
CA SER A 140 -15.30 -8.47 1.30
C SER A 140 -15.61 -7.57 0.09
N LEU A 141 -16.31 -6.47 0.33
CA LEU A 141 -16.75 -5.57 -0.73
C LEU A 141 -15.86 -4.33 -0.80
N ASP A 142 -15.61 -3.86 -2.01
CA ASP A 142 -14.97 -2.57 -2.25
C ASP A 142 -15.95 -1.39 -2.12
N SER A 143 -15.47 -0.18 -2.34
CA SER A 143 -16.27 1.04 -2.32
C SER A 143 -17.37 1.11 -3.39
N ALA A 144 -17.31 0.26 -4.42
CA ALA A 144 -18.31 0.12 -5.48
C ALA A 144 -19.26 -1.08 -5.27
N GLY A 145 -19.12 -1.82 -4.15
CA GLY A 145 -19.95 -2.98 -3.80
C GLY A 145 -19.57 -4.27 -4.52
N ARG A 146 -18.36 -4.37 -5.06
CA ARG A 146 -17.83 -5.59 -5.72
C ARG A 146 -16.92 -6.36 -4.75
N SER A 147 -16.98 -7.69 -4.83
CA SER A 147 -16.17 -8.55 -3.96
C SER A 147 -14.73 -8.70 -4.47
N LEU A 148 -13.81 -9.11 -3.57
CA LEU A 148 -12.47 -9.52 -3.98
C LEU A 148 -12.52 -10.65 -5.02
N LEU A 149 -13.44 -11.60 -4.85
CA LEU A 149 -13.64 -12.67 -5.82
C LEU A 149 -14.02 -12.15 -7.21
N ASP A 150 -14.82 -11.07 -7.29
CA ASP A 150 -15.15 -10.42 -8.57
C ASP A 150 -13.90 -9.85 -9.25
N HIS A 151 -13.05 -9.16 -8.49
CA HIS A 151 -11.83 -8.56 -9.02
C HIS A 151 -10.80 -9.59 -9.48
N LEU A 152 -10.62 -10.67 -8.74
CA LEU A 152 -9.72 -11.76 -9.11
C LEU A 152 -10.23 -12.51 -10.35
N SER A 153 -11.53 -12.78 -10.42
CA SER A 153 -12.15 -13.44 -11.59
C SER A 153 -12.04 -12.58 -12.85
N GLU A 154 -12.22 -11.27 -12.71
CA GLU A 154 -12.06 -10.35 -13.83
C GLU A 154 -10.60 -10.22 -14.27
N LEU A 155 -9.64 -10.13 -13.33
CA LEU A 155 -8.22 -10.09 -13.64
C LEU A 155 -7.79 -11.34 -14.45
N ALA A 156 -8.36 -12.50 -14.14
CA ALA A 156 -8.07 -13.74 -14.86
C ALA A 156 -8.42 -13.68 -16.36
N THR A 157 -9.31 -12.78 -16.79
CA THR A 157 -9.84 -12.76 -18.16
C THR A 157 -9.78 -11.40 -18.86
N MET A 158 -9.69 -10.28 -18.13
CA MET A 158 -9.75 -8.92 -18.69
C MET A 158 -8.62 -8.62 -19.67
N GLU A 159 -8.78 -7.60 -20.50
CA GLU A 159 -7.69 -7.04 -21.30
C GLU A 159 -6.70 -6.31 -20.41
N LEU A 160 -5.42 -6.63 -20.58
CA LEU A 160 -4.31 -5.95 -19.90
C LEU A 160 -3.71 -4.87 -20.79
N ALA A 161 -3.12 -3.87 -20.19
CA ALA A 161 -2.35 -2.87 -20.90
C ALA A 161 -1.25 -3.54 -21.74
N PRO A 162 -1.15 -3.24 -23.04
CA PRO A 162 -0.21 -3.93 -23.93
C PRO A 162 1.25 -3.70 -23.58
N GLU A 163 1.57 -2.61 -22.87
CA GLU A 163 2.91 -2.34 -22.36
C GLU A 163 3.36 -3.33 -21.28
N LEU A 164 2.45 -3.89 -20.49
CA LEU A 164 2.78 -4.93 -19.50
C LEU A 164 3.36 -6.17 -20.19
N ALA A 165 2.70 -6.62 -21.27
CA ALA A 165 3.18 -7.76 -22.03
C ALA A 165 4.54 -7.48 -22.73
N ARG A 166 4.78 -6.24 -23.17
CA ARG A 166 6.07 -5.84 -23.76
C ARG A 166 7.23 -5.93 -22.77
N GLU A 167 6.95 -5.70 -21.49
CA GLU A 167 7.92 -5.84 -20.39
C GLU A 167 7.94 -7.28 -19.81
N GLY A 168 7.27 -8.25 -20.47
CA GLY A 168 7.28 -9.65 -20.08
C GLY A 168 6.39 -9.97 -18.87
N ILE A 169 5.55 -9.04 -18.41
CA ILE A 169 4.65 -9.25 -17.28
C ILE A 169 3.46 -10.09 -17.75
N GLN A 170 3.31 -11.27 -17.16
CA GLN A 170 2.25 -12.19 -17.52
C GLN A 170 1.04 -12.05 -16.61
N ARG A 171 -0.16 -12.34 -17.13
CA ARG A 171 -1.40 -12.33 -16.36
C ARG A 171 -1.35 -13.23 -15.13
N ALA A 172 -0.76 -14.43 -15.29
CA ALA A 172 -0.61 -15.37 -14.19
C ALA A 172 0.19 -14.78 -13.03
N ASP A 173 1.34 -14.13 -13.34
CA ASP A 173 2.18 -13.49 -12.32
C ASP A 173 1.43 -12.37 -11.58
N LEU A 174 0.62 -11.58 -12.30
CA LEU A 174 -0.19 -10.51 -11.70
C LEU A 174 -1.28 -11.05 -10.79
N LEU A 175 -1.96 -12.12 -11.23
CA LEU A 175 -3.00 -12.76 -10.45
C LEU A 175 -2.43 -13.40 -9.18
N GLU A 176 -1.32 -14.12 -9.29
CA GLU A 176 -0.66 -14.75 -8.15
C GLU A 176 -0.10 -13.72 -7.17
N SER A 177 0.50 -12.63 -7.66
CA SER A 177 0.99 -11.53 -6.81
C SER A 177 -0.16 -10.88 -6.03
N LEU A 178 -1.26 -10.54 -6.71
CA LEU A 178 -2.42 -9.93 -6.06
C LEU A 178 -3.06 -10.87 -5.04
N LEU A 179 -3.17 -12.16 -5.35
CA LEU A 179 -3.63 -13.19 -4.42
C LEU A 179 -2.75 -13.27 -3.18
N GLN A 180 -1.43 -13.31 -3.37
CA GLN A 180 -0.47 -13.35 -2.27
C GLN A 180 -0.57 -12.11 -1.39
N GLU A 181 -0.59 -10.93 -1.99
CA GLU A 181 -0.68 -9.66 -1.28
C GLU A 181 -1.97 -9.54 -0.46
N CYS A 182 -3.09 -10.05 -0.99
CA CYS A 182 -4.36 -10.09 -0.25
C CYS A 182 -4.41 -11.21 0.80
N ALA A 183 -3.84 -12.38 0.55
CA ALA A 183 -3.87 -13.51 1.48
C ALA A 183 -2.86 -13.34 2.62
N THR A 184 -1.72 -12.79 2.32
CA THR A 184 -0.57 -12.61 3.22
C THR A 184 -0.03 -11.19 3.09
N PRO A 185 -0.75 -10.16 3.59
CA PRO A 185 -0.33 -8.77 3.45
C PRO A 185 1.10 -8.49 3.95
N GLY A 186 1.59 -9.28 4.92
CA GLY A 186 2.96 -9.21 5.40
C GLY A 186 4.03 -9.45 4.33
N ALA A 187 3.69 -10.07 3.20
CA ALA A 187 4.61 -10.25 2.07
C ALA A 187 4.86 -8.94 1.29
N ILE A 188 3.94 -7.96 1.37
CA ILE A 188 4.10 -6.66 0.70
C ILE A 188 5.36 -5.96 1.20
N ASN A 189 6.22 -5.50 0.29
CA ASN A 189 7.48 -4.87 0.66
C ASN A 189 7.88 -3.71 -0.26
N GLN A 190 8.73 -2.83 0.25
CA GLN A 190 9.31 -1.73 -0.53
C GLN A 190 10.64 -2.10 -1.18
N SER A 191 11.25 -3.20 -0.74
CA SER A 191 12.63 -3.55 -1.06
C SER A 191 13.60 -2.40 -0.69
N ASN A 192 14.47 -1.99 -1.60
CA ASN A 192 15.44 -0.91 -1.40
C ASN A 192 14.92 0.46 -1.89
N ARG A 193 13.61 0.65 -2.03
CA ARG A 193 13.00 1.90 -2.49
C ARG A 193 12.56 2.79 -1.33
N ALA A 194 12.56 4.10 -1.54
CA ALA A 194 12.09 5.09 -0.57
C ALA A 194 10.55 5.20 -0.53
N THR A 195 9.86 4.08 -0.71
CA THR A 195 8.40 3.98 -0.74
C THR A 195 7.79 3.49 0.57
N CYS A 196 8.51 3.57 1.70
CA CYS A 196 8.04 3.05 2.99
C CYS A 196 6.63 3.53 3.36
N THR A 197 6.33 4.79 3.11
CA THR A 197 5.02 5.39 3.37
C THR A 197 3.91 4.67 2.61
N VAL A 198 4.00 4.62 1.29
CA VAL A 198 2.95 4.03 0.45
C VAL A 198 2.91 2.51 0.56
N THR A 199 4.04 1.86 0.87
CA THR A 199 4.09 0.42 1.15
C THR A 199 3.38 0.09 2.46
N SER A 200 3.55 0.92 3.49
CA SER A 200 2.79 0.78 4.74
C SER A 200 1.29 1.00 4.54
N MET A 201 0.90 1.96 3.71
CA MET A 201 -0.49 2.18 3.33
C MET A 201 -1.05 1.02 2.52
N GLN A 202 -0.29 0.47 1.57
CA GLN A 202 -0.64 -0.72 0.78
C GLN A 202 -0.89 -1.92 1.68
N TYR A 203 -0.01 -2.15 2.65
CA TYR A 203 -0.19 -3.21 3.66
C TYR A 203 -1.49 -3.02 4.44
N MET A 204 -1.74 -1.83 4.99
CA MET A 204 -2.97 -1.55 5.76
C MET A 204 -4.22 -1.77 4.91
N LEU A 205 -4.23 -1.29 3.66
CA LEU A 205 -5.38 -1.45 2.77
C LEU A 205 -5.62 -2.92 2.43
N SER A 206 -4.60 -3.67 2.08
CA SER A 206 -4.71 -5.10 1.80
C SER A 206 -5.12 -5.92 3.04
N LEU A 207 -4.69 -5.49 4.23
CA LEU A 207 -5.07 -6.11 5.48
C LEU A 207 -6.53 -5.88 5.85
N GLN A 208 -7.01 -4.65 5.74
CA GLN A 208 -8.34 -4.24 6.20
C GLN A 208 -9.39 -4.37 5.11
N GLU A 209 -9.04 -4.04 3.87
CA GLU A 209 -9.96 -3.88 2.75
C GLU A 209 -9.40 -4.50 1.46
N PRO A 210 -9.18 -5.83 1.44
CA PRO A 210 -8.52 -6.50 0.32
C PRO A 210 -9.26 -6.34 -1.01
N SER A 211 -10.58 -6.17 -1.00
CA SER A 211 -11.35 -5.92 -2.22
C SER A 211 -11.08 -4.54 -2.80
N GLU A 212 -10.99 -3.50 -1.95
CA GLU A 212 -10.65 -2.15 -2.39
C GLU A 212 -9.21 -2.11 -2.95
N TYR A 213 -8.28 -2.77 -2.27
CA TYR A 213 -6.92 -2.93 -2.77
C TYR A 213 -6.89 -3.58 -4.15
N ALA A 214 -7.61 -4.71 -4.32
CA ALA A 214 -7.70 -5.41 -5.59
C ALA A 214 -8.36 -4.57 -6.70
N ARG A 215 -9.39 -3.77 -6.37
CA ARG A 215 -10.02 -2.82 -7.30
C ARG A 215 -9.02 -1.83 -7.85
N LEU A 216 -8.22 -1.21 -6.97
CA LEU A 216 -7.22 -0.21 -7.35
C LEU A 216 -6.12 -0.85 -8.22
N VAL A 217 -5.51 -1.95 -7.75
CA VAL A 217 -4.46 -2.64 -8.49
C VAL A 217 -4.95 -3.09 -9.87
N ARG A 218 -6.09 -3.80 -9.92
CA ARG A 218 -6.65 -4.29 -11.19
C ARG A 218 -6.87 -3.17 -12.20
N SER A 219 -7.37 -2.02 -11.74
CA SER A 219 -7.61 -0.87 -12.63
C SER A 219 -6.32 -0.26 -13.17
N LEU A 220 -5.23 -0.28 -12.41
CA LEU A 220 -3.92 0.12 -12.92
C LEU A 220 -3.38 -0.84 -14.00
N LEU A 221 -3.90 -2.07 -14.10
CA LEU A 221 -3.48 -3.06 -15.09
C LEU A 221 -4.25 -2.96 -16.41
N THR A 222 -5.36 -2.20 -16.46
CA THR A 222 -6.14 -1.99 -17.70
C THR A 222 -5.39 -1.09 -18.70
N PRO A 223 -5.79 -1.05 -19.99
CA PRO A 223 -5.26 -0.10 -20.96
C PRO A 223 -5.33 1.37 -20.48
N GLU A 224 -6.42 1.75 -19.80
CA GLU A 224 -6.62 3.09 -19.27
C GLU A 224 -5.65 3.42 -18.14
N GLY A 225 -5.33 2.45 -17.28
CA GLY A 225 -4.37 2.57 -16.20
C GLY A 225 -4.72 3.64 -15.16
N THR A 226 -6.01 3.91 -14.95
CA THR A 226 -6.48 4.94 -14.02
C THR A 226 -7.72 4.49 -13.25
N VAL A 227 -7.86 4.99 -12.02
CA VAL A 227 -9.02 4.71 -11.15
C VAL A 227 -9.19 5.82 -10.12
N SER A 228 -10.43 6.21 -9.88
CA SER A 228 -10.73 7.15 -8.79
C SER A 228 -10.63 6.44 -7.43
N THR A 229 -9.92 7.06 -6.50
CA THR A 229 -9.82 6.64 -5.09
C THR A 229 -11.05 7.08 -4.31
N ARG A 230 -11.13 6.70 -3.03
CA ARG A 230 -12.24 7.11 -2.16
C ARG A 230 -12.35 8.62 -1.94
N SER A 231 -11.24 9.36 -1.98
CA SER A 231 -11.27 10.82 -1.92
C SER A 231 -11.75 11.48 -3.23
N GLY A 232 -11.93 10.70 -4.30
CA GLY A 232 -12.24 11.20 -5.64
C GLY A 232 -11.00 11.64 -6.43
N ALA A 233 -9.79 11.53 -5.88
CA ALA A 233 -8.57 11.74 -6.61
C ALA A 233 -8.27 10.54 -7.52
N ASP A 234 -7.68 10.79 -8.69
CA ASP A 234 -7.35 9.72 -9.61
C ASP A 234 -5.97 9.11 -9.28
N LEU A 235 -5.97 7.79 -9.12
CA LEU A 235 -4.76 6.98 -9.07
C LEU A 235 -4.40 6.57 -10.50
N VAL A 236 -3.22 6.94 -10.97
CA VAL A 236 -2.79 6.76 -12.37
C VAL A 236 -1.54 5.92 -12.43
N ARG A 237 -1.51 4.93 -13.33
CA ARG A 237 -0.32 4.13 -13.58
C ARG A 237 0.84 4.99 -14.07
N VAL A 238 1.97 4.93 -13.37
CA VAL A 238 3.20 5.63 -13.74
C VAL A 238 3.95 4.80 -14.79
N ALA A 239 4.30 5.42 -15.91
CA ALA A 239 4.85 4.69 -17.06
C ALA A 239 6.17 3.97 -16.75
N ASP A 240 7.06 4.57 -15.97
CA ASP A 240 8.35 3.99 -15.61
C ASP A 240 8.28 2.92 -14.49
N SER A 241 7.10 2.67 -13.93
CA SER A 241 6.87 1.58 -12.97
C SER A 241 6.59 0.23 -13.65
N ILE A 242 6.37 0.21 -14.96
CA ILE A 242 6.06 -1.01 -15.71
C ILE A 242 7.31 -1.87 -15.87
N ALA A 243 8.45 -1.26 -16.23
CA ALA A 243 9.70 -1.98 -16.41
C ALA A 243 10.13 -2.70 -15.12
N PRO A 244 10.73 -3.90 -15.24
CA PRO A 244 11.26 -4.62 -14.09
C PRO A 244 12.24 -3.75 -13.31
N ASP A 245 12.13 -3.82 -11.99
CA ASP A 245 13.00 -3.09 -11.08
C ASP A 245 14.37 -3.77 -10.98
N SER A 246 15.43 -3.00 -10.86
CA SER A 246 16.72 -3.53 -10.41
C SER A 246 16.68 -3.93 -8.92
N ALA A 247 15.69 -3.46 -8.19
CA ALA A 247 15.36 -3.92 -6.85
C ALA A 247 14.61 -5.25 -6.97
N VAL A 248 15.17 -6.29 -6.41
CA VAL A 248 14.96 -7.68 -6.78
C VAL A 248 13.65 -8.27 -6.24
N ASP A 249 12.98 -7.64 -5.28
CA ASP A 249 11.97 -8.31 -4.46
C ASP A 249 10.54 -7.76 -4.59
N ARG A 250 10.31 -6.64 -5.31
CA ARG A 250 8.96 -6.13 -5.52
C ARG A 250 8.26 -6.84 -6.68
N SER A 251 7.04 -7.31 -6.46
CA SER A 251 6.16 -7.80 -7.52
C SER A 251 5.80 -6.70 -8.53
N ALA A 252 5.24 -7.06 -9.67
CA ALA A 252 4.75 -6.05 -10.62
C ALA A 252 3.58 -5.25 -10.05
N THR A 253 2.69 -5.87 -9.27
CA THR A 253 1.57 -5.23 -8.59
C THR A 253 2.04 -4.23 -7.54
N GLU A 254 3.04 -4.57 -6.73
CA GLU A 254 3.67 -3.66 -5.77
C GLU A 254 4.30 -2.44 -6.45
N ARG A 255 5.08 -2.65 -7.52
CA ARG A 255 5.70 -1.53 -8.25
C ARG A 255 4.69 -0.55 -8.81
N LEU A 256 3.66 -1.09 -9.49
CA LEU A 256 2.62 -0.29 -10.10
C LEU A 256 1.82 0.49 -9.07
N PHE A 257 1.41 -0.16 -7.99
CA PHE A 257 0.63 0.48 -6.94
C PHE A 257 1.45 1.51 -6.16
N GLN A 258 2.66 1.14 -5.72
CA GLN A 258 3.52 2.03 -4.93
C GLN A 258 3.92 3.28 -5.73
N ALA A 259 4.30 3.14 -7.01
CA ALA A 259 4.63 4.28 -7.85
C ALA A 259 3.42 5.20 -8.08
N ALA A 260 2.24 4.64 -8.36
CA ALA A 260 1.02 5.41 -8.55
C ALA A 260 0.62 6.17 -7.26
N MET A 261 0.76 5.52 -6.10
CA MET A 261 0.50 6.15 -4.80
C MET A 261 1.53 7.23 -4.44
N MET A 262 2.81 7.04 -4.79
CA MET A 262 3.83 8.08 -4.63
C MET A 262 3.47 9.31 -5.45
N GLU A 263 3.09 9.14 -6.71
CA GLU A 263 2.67 10.24 -7.60
C GLU A 263 1.44 10.97 -7.06
N LEU A 264 0.40 10.23 -6.65
CA LEU A 264 -0.81 10.81 -6.07
C LEU A 264 -0.51 11.60 -4.79
N ALA A 265 0.27 11.02 -3.87
CA ALA A 265 0.58 11.62 -2.59
C ALA A 265 1.49 12.85 -2.72
N ASN A 266 2.38 12.88 -3.71
CA ASN A 266 3.29 14.00 -3.97
C ASN A 266 2.57 15.30 -4.37
N GLY A 267 1.41 15.21 -5.02
CA GLY A 267 0.71 16.37 -5.57
C GLY A 267 1.43 16.97 -6.78
N ASP A 268 2.13 18.10 -6.60
CA ASP A 268 2.80 18.81 -7.70
C ASP A 268 4.20 18.25 -8.06
N ALA A 269 4.72 17.30 -7.27
CA ALA A 269 6.00 16.65 -7.57
C ALA A 269 5.76 15.37 -8.37
N THR A 270 6.67 15.03 -9.27
CA THR A 270 6.60 13.79 -10.05
C THR A 270 7.51 12.74 -9.42
N TYR A 271 6.98 11.54 -9.17
CA TYR A 271 7.77 10.40 -8.73
C TYR A 271 8.36 9.65 -9.92
N SER A 272 9.65 9.35 -9.85
CA SER A 272 10.31 8.42 -10.78
C SER A 272 10.61 7.10 -10.08
N ASN A 273 10.03 6.02 -10.58
CA ASN A 273 10.32 4.68 -10.07
C ASN A 273 11.73 4.22 -10.45
N VAL A 274 12.33 4.78 -11.50
CA VAL A 274 13.70 4.44 -11.94
C VAL A 274 14.75 5.04 -11.01
N THR A 275 14.63 6.33 -10.69
CA THR A 275 15.61 7.04 -9.82
C THR A 275 15.22 6.99 -8.34
N ASP A 276 13.99 6.56 -8.03
CA ASP A 276 13.42 6.54 -6.67
C ASP A 276 13.34 7.92 -6.03
N GLU A 277 13.09 8.96 -6.82
CA GLU A 277 13.08 10.35 -6.37
C GLU A 277 11.73 11.03 -6.69
N ASN A 278 11.27 11.86 -5.76
CA ASN A 278 10.22 12.83 -6.00
C ASN A 278 10.87 14.10 -6.57
N VAL A 279 10.54 14.44 -7.79
CA VAL A 279 11.17 15.54 -8.52
C VAL A 279 10.23 16.74 -8.58
N THR A 280 10.62 17.83 -7.95
CA THR A 280 9.94 19.12 -8.08
C THR A 280 10.76 20.04 -9.00
N SER A 281 10.10 20.69 -9.95
CA SER A 281 10.76 21.68 -10.81
C SER A 281 10.49 23.09 -10.29
N PHE A 282 11.54 23.81 -9.91
CA PHE A 282 11.45 25.19 -9.47
C PHE A 282 12.42 26.06 -10.29
N PHE A 283 11.88 27.01 -11.05
CA PHE A 283 12.65 27.85 -11.98
C PHE A 283 13.61 27.07 -12.90
N GLY A 284 13.19 25.89 -13.37
CA GLY A 284 14.00 25.03 -14.25
C GLY A 284 15.07 24.21 -13.52
N LEU A 285 15.19 24.34 -12.20
CA LEU A 285 16.01 23.46 -11.36
C LEU A 285 15.16 22.28 -10.92
N LYS A 286 15.66 21.05 -11.15
CA LYS A 286 15.05 19.84 -10.62
C LYS A 286 15.64 19.53 -9.25
N LEU A 287 14.77 19.43 -8.26
CA LEU A 287 15.14 19.04 -6.89
C LEU A 287 14.53 17.68 -6.61
N GLY A 288 15.37 16.68 -6.38
CA GLY A 288 14.96 15.34 -5.99
C GLY A 288 14.91 15.21 -4.46
N VAL A 289 13.84 14.62 -3.94
CA VAL A 289 13.66 14.31 -2.51
C VAL A 289 13.20 12.86 -2.38
N LEU A 290 13.75 12.13 -1.41
CA LEU A 290 13.36 10.77 -1.11
C LEU A 290 12.18 10.74 -0.12
N GLY A 291 11.24 9.81 -0.33
CA GLY A 291 10.11 9.59 0.56
C GLY A 291 9.04 10.69 0.51
N LEU A 292 8.09 10.64 1.45
CA LEU A 292 6.96 11.56 1.58
C LEU A 292 7.00 12.29 2.93
N ASN A 293 6.62 13.56 2.93
CA ASN A 293 6.45 14.34 4.16
C ASN A 293 5.05 14.13 4.78
N GLY A 294 4.79 14.72 5.96
CA GLY A 294 3.55 14.54 6.70
C GLY A 294 2.27 14.87 5.93
N ASP A 295 2.24 16.02 5.22
CA ASP A 295 1.06 16.42 4.44
C ASP A 295 0.81 15.49 3.24
N GLN A 296 1.89 14.95 2.66
CA GLN A 296 1.81 13.94 1.61
C GLN A 296 1.33 12.59 2.16
N GLN A 297 1.72 12.22 3.37
CA GLN A 297 1.23 11.05 4.09
C GLN A 297 -0.28 11.15 4.34
N GLU A 298 -0.75 12.28 4.88
CA GLU A 298 -2.17 12.53 5.10
C GLU A 298 -2.98 12.46 3.81
N ARG A 299 -2.47 13.06 2.72
CA ARG A 299 -3.11 12.97 1.40
C ARG A 299 -3.24 11.54 0.90
N GLY A 300 -2.18 10.74 1.01
CA GLY A 300 -2.19 9.33 0.64
C GLY A 300 -3.18 8.51 1.44
N LEU A 301 -3.21 8.69 2.76
CA LEU A 301 -4.17 8.02 3.66
C LEU A 301 -5.61 8.41 3.33
N ALA A 302 -5.90 9.70 3.16
CA ALA A 302 -7.23 10.18 2.79
C ALA A 302 -7.67 9.61 1.43
N ALA A 303 -6.77 9.49 0.46
CA ALA A 303 -7.09 8.91 -0.84
C ALA A 303 -7.54 7.46 -0.72
N LEU A 304 -6.88 6.65 0.07
CA LEU A 304 -7.18 5.22 0.20
C LEU A 304 -8.37 4.95 1.11
N PHE A 305 -8.42 5.60 2.27
CA PHE A 305 -9.41 5.27 3.31
C PHE A 305 -10.63 6.20 3.32
N GLY A 306 -10.62 7.27 2.50
CA GLY A 306 -11.76 8.16 2.32
C GLY A 306 -12.12 9.04 3.52
N ALA A 307 -11.30 9.01 4.56
CA ALA A 307 -11.46 9.79 5.78
C ALA A 307 -10.18 10.59 6.06
N GLU A 308 -10.34 11.67 6.81
CA GLU A 308 -9.18 12.39 7.33
C GLU A 308 -8.45 11.51 8.37
N HIS A 309 -7.15 11.40 8.20
CA HIS A 309 -6.24 10.73 9.14
C HIS A 309 -5.32 11.80 9.75
N PRO A 310 -5.81 12.58 10.71
CA PRO A 310 -5.06 13.69 11.25
C PRO A 310 -3.78 13.18 11.91
N ARG A 311 -2.70 13.92 11.70
CA ARG A 311 -1.42 13.62 12.33
C ARG A 311 -1.45 13.96 13.80
N ILE A 312 -1.19 12.98 14.65
CA ILE A 312 -0.90 13.16 16.06
C ILE A 312 0.62 13.31 16.21
N PHE A 313 1.08 14.44 16.70
CA PHE A 313 2.51 14.68 16.89
C PHE A 313 3.09 13.89 18.06
N ALA A 314 4.40 13.74 18.06
CA ALA A 314 5.14 12.97 19.07
C ALA A 314 4.81 13.38 20.53
N SER A 315 4.51 14.67 20.78
CA SER A 315 4.11 15.17 22.11
C SER A 315 2.86 14.51 22.66
N ASP A 316 1.92 14.13 21.78
CA ASP A 316 0.59 13.62 22.15
C ASP A 316 0.47 12.11 21.88
N ALA A 317 1.53 11.49 21.35
CA ALA A 317 1.52 10.08 20.95
C ALA A 317 1.25 9.14 22.13
N ALA A 318 1.80 9.43 23.30
CA ALA A 318 1.59 8.61 24.50
C ALA A 318 0.12 8.60 24.93
N ASP A 319 -0.53 9.76 24.94
CA ASP A 319 -1.93 9.91 25.31
C ASP A 319 -2.85 9.26 24.26
N ALA A 320 -2.51 9.42 22.99
CA ALA A 320 -3.23 8.77 21.90
C ALA A 320 -3.20 7.24 22.03
N LEU A 321 -2.04 6.65 22.27
CA LEU A 321 -1.91 5.21 22.45
C LEU A 321 -2.60 4.71 23.72
N ALA A 322 -2.59 5.51 24.81
CA ALA A 322 -3.27 5.16 26.06
C ALA A 322 -4.80 5.27 25.96
N SER A 323 -5.32 6.12 25.08
CA SER A 323 -6.77 6.33 24.91
C SER A 323 -7.49 5.22 24.16
N GLY A 324 -6.77 4.19 23.71
CA GLY A 324 -7.35 3.03 22.99
C GLY A 324 -7.56 3.32 21.50
N THR A 325 -6.64 4.00 20.87
CA THR A 325 -6.63 4.25 19.42
C THR A 325 -6.78 2.95 18.63
N THR A 326 -7.58 2.98 17.58
CA THR A 326 -7.81 1.80 16.74
C THR A 326 -6.54 1.37 16.02
N LEU A 327 -6.19 0.09 16.13
CA LEU A 327 -5.09 -0.54 15.43
C LEU A 327 -5.61 -1.39 14.26
N PRO A 328 -4.86 -1.59 13.20
CA PRO A 328 -3.52 -1.06 12.95
C PRO A 328 -3.51 0.44 12.60
N MET A 329 -2.44 1.14 12.93
CA MET A 329 -2.26 2.56 12.59
C MET A 329 -0.93 2.83 11.91
N PHE A 330 -0.92 3.83 11.04
CA PHE A 330 0.30 4.31 10.42
C PHE A 330 1.15 5.14 11.39
N ALA A 331 2.46 4.92 11.39
CA ALA A 331 3.42 5.66 12.21
C ALA A 331 4.63 6.09 11.39
N ASP A 332 5.07 7.33 11.63
CA ASP A 332 6.31 7.89 11.12
C ASP A 332 7.35 7.92 12.24
N LEU A 333 8.47 7.24 12.06
CA LEU A 333 9.53 7.09 13.04
C LEU A 333 10.80 7.80 12.60
N SER A 334 11.59 8.32 13.54
CA SER A 334 12.96 8.75 13.31
C SER A 334 13.86 7.53 13.11
N PHE A 335 14.66 7.55 12.04
CA PHE A 335 15.52 6.44 11.69
C PHE A 335 16.82 6.94 11.05
N GLY A 336 17.98 6.66 11.66
CA GLY A 336 19.29 6.95 11.08
C GLY A 336 19.50 8.37 10.55
N GLY A 337 18.81 9.38 11.15
CA GLY A 337 18.83 10.78 10.68
C GLY A 337 17.77 11.11 9.63
N GLY A 338 16.98 10.13 9.18
CA GLY A 338 15.83 10.27 8.28
C GLY A 338 14.49 9.97 8.95
N ALA A 339 13.49 9.70 8.13
CA ALA A 339 12.16 9.25 8.51
C ALA A 339 11.88 7.87 7.92
N HIS A 340 11.14 7.04 8.65
CA HIS A 340 10.71 5.73 8.18
C HIS A 340 9.27 5.46 8.59
N ALA A 341 8.45 5.13 7.62
CA ALA A 341 7.05 4.82 7.85
C ALA A 341 6.87 3.33 8.13
N VAL A 342 6.09 3.03 9.16
CA VAL A 342 5.74 1.66 9.59
C VAL A 342 4.26 1.58 9.94
N VAL A 343 3.78 0.38 10.21
CA VAL A 343 2.43 0.17 10.73
C VAL A 343 2.53 -0.40 12.15
N VAL A 344 1.88 0.25 13.12
CA VAL A 344 1.71 -0.28 14.47
C VAL A 344 0.55 -1.28 14.43
N GLU A 345 0.82 -2.53 14.72
CA GLU A 345 -0.18 -3.62 14.66
C GLU A 345 -0.85 -3.87 15.99
N LYS A 346 -0.06 -3.86 17.05
CA LYS A 346 -0.56 -4.06 18.43
C LYS A 346 0.36 -3.45 19.46
N ILE A 347 -0.19 -3.25 20.65
CA ILE A 347 0.54 -2.86 21.87
C ILE A 347 0.18 -3.88 22.92
N GLU A 348 1.17 -4.54 23.49
CA GLU A 348 0.98 -5.60 24.45
C GLU A 348 2.17 -5.65 25.42
N ASP A 349 1.92 -5.82 26.71
CA ASP A 349 2.94 -5.96 27.77
C ASP A 349 4.06 -4.89 27.73
N GLY A 350 3.69 -3.64 27.42
CA GLY A 350 4.64 -2.52 27.33
C GLY A 350 5.54 -2.52 26.11
N ARG A 351 5.23 -3.36 25.12
CA ARG A 351 5.87 -3.41 23.80
C ARG A 351 4.93 -2.94 22.71
N VAL A 352 5.52 -2.33 21.68
CA VAL A 352 4.84 -1.94 20.45
C VAL A 352 5.31 -2.87 19.34
N PHE A 353 4.38 -3.52 18.66
CA PHE A 353 4.62 -4.39 17.53
C PHE A 353 4.39 -3.60 16.26
N ILE A 354 5.41 -3.53 15.43
CA ILE A 354 5.39 -2.76 14.19
C ILE A 354 5.65 -3.70 13.00
N ARG A 355 4.93 -3.50 11.95
CA ARG A 355 5.23 -4.08 10.65
C ARG A 355 6.13 -3.12 9.88
N ASN A 356 7.32 -3.60 9.52
CA ASN A 356 8.32 -2.85 8.78
C ASN A 356 8.22 -3.15 7.28
N PRO A 357 8.05 -2.14 6.39
CA PRO A 357 7.85 -2.35 4.96
C PRO A 357 9.10 -2.80 4.18
N TRP A 358 10.25 -2.98 4.82
CA TRP A 358 11.48 -3.43 4.12
C TRP A 358 11.40 -4.86 3.58
N GLY A 359 10.48 -5.69 4.06
CA GLY A 359 10.35 -7.09 3.66
C GLY A 359 11.36 -8.02 4.35
N ALA A 360 11.20 -9.33 4.13
CA ALA A 360 11.95 -10.38 4.81
C ALA A 360 13.46 -10.42 4.46
N THR A 361 13.81 -9.99 3.25
CA THR A 361 15.18 -10.10 2.73
C THR A 361 16.11 -8.98 3.14
N THR A 362 15.56 -7.87 3.64
CA THR A 362 16.33 -6.72 4.10
C THR A 362 16.64 -6.89 5.58
N ASP A 363 17.83 -7.37 5.91
CA ASP A 363 18.30 -7.34 7.29
C ASP A 363 18.96 -5.98 7.57
N PRO A 364 18.33 -5.09 8.32
CA PRO A 364 18.96 -3.86 8.77
C PRO A 364 19.86 -4.17 9.97
N VAL A 365 20.95 -4.88 9.74
CA VAL A 365 21.98 -5.07 10.76
C VAL A 365 22.37 -3.70 11.29
N GLY A 366 21.96 -3.40 12.51
CA GLY A 366 22.28 -2.14 13.19
C GLY A 366 21.15 -1.13 13.29
N SER A 367 20.00 -1.29 12.65
CA SER A 367 18.86 -0.39 12.85
C SER A 367 18.02 -0.85 14.04
N THR A 368 18.32 -0.32 15.20
CA THR A 368 17.58 -0.66 16.44
C THR A 368 16.46 0.34 16.74
N TYR A 369 16.21 1.33 15.88
CA TYR A 369 15.39 2.50 16.23
C TYR A 369 15.78 3.11 17.60
N GLY A 370 17.06 2.96 17.97
CA GLY A 370 17.53 3.36 19.29
C GLY A 370 17.13 2.42 20.45
N ASP A 371 16.52 1.28 20.17
CA ASP A 371 16.16 0.26 21.16
C ASP A 371 17.05 -0.98 21.04
N PRO A 372 17.94 -1.23 22.00
CA PRO A 372 18.77 -2.44 22.02
C PRO A 372 17.93 -3.71 22.30
N GLU A 373 16.70 -3.58 22.78
CA GLU A 373 15.78 -4.68 23.08
C GLU A 373 14.80 -4.96 21.93
N ARG A 374 15.04 -4.39 20.75
CA ARG A 374 14.23 -4.69 19.57
C ARG A 374 14.33 -6.17 19.21
N VAL A 375 13.18 -6.80 18.97
CA VAL A 375 13.07 -8.20 18.58
C VAL A 375 12.40 -8.31 17.23
N LEU A 376 12.92 -9.17 16.36
CA LEU A 376 12.25 -9.59 15.14
C LEU A 376 11.30 -10.74 15.52
N GLU A 377 10.01 -10.46 15.54
CA GLU A 377 8.97 -11.41 15.99
C GLU A 377 8.54 -12.35 14.86
N ASP A 378 8.43 -11.82 13.65
CA ASP A 378 8.10 -12.56 12.44
C ASP A 378 9.00 -12.06 11.29
N ALA A 379 9.87 -12.93 10.80
CA ALA A 379 10.80 -12.58 9.74
C ALA A 379 10.10 -12.49 8.37
N ASP A 380 9.10 -13.33 8.14
CA ASP A 380 8.41 -13.41 6.85
C ASP A 380 7.49 -12.18 6.65
N ALA A 381 6.72 -11.81 7.67
CA ALA A 381 5.89 -10.62 7.67
C ALA A 381 6.65 -9.34 8.06
N ARG A 382 7.90 -9.47 8.47
CA ARG A 382 8.72 -8.37 9.00
C ARG A 382 8.06 -7.63 10.15
N VAL A 383 7.50 -8.37 11.09
CA VAL A 383 6.98 -7.82 12.34
C VAL A 383 8.09 -7.73 13.36
N GLU A 384 8.28 -6.56 13.90
CA GLU A 384 9.29 -6.25 14.90
C GLU A 384 8.61 -5.71 16.16
N SER A 385 9.17 -5.98 17.34
CA SER A 385 8.70 -5.35 18.56
C SER A 385 9.79 -4.51 19.21
N MET A 386 9.41 -3.42 19.84
CA MET A 386 10.27 -2.57 20.65
C MET A 386 9.56 -2.16 21.93
N THR A 387 10.30 -1.67 22.91
CA THR A 387 9.69 -1.13 24.12
C THR A 387 8.83 0.11 23.80
N LEU A 388 7.70 0.28 24.49
CA LEU A 388 6.88 1.49 24.33
C LEU A 388 7.70 2.78 24.55
N LYS A 389 8.64 2.74 25.49
CA LYS A 389 9.55 3.86 25.76
C LYS A 389 10.42 4.21 24.53
N ALA A 390 11.02 3.21 23.90
CA ALA A 390 11.84 3.42 22.71
C ALA A 390 10.98 3.91 21.53
N PHE A 391 9.79 3.33 21.34
CA PHE A 391 8.83 3.77 20.32
C PHE A 391 8.49 5.27 20.51
N LEU A 392 8.09 5.67 21.72
CA LEU A 392 7.77 7.07 22.02
C LEU A 392 8.98 8.01 21.85
N GLY A 393 10.20 7.49 22.01
CA GLY A 393 11.43 8.26 21.78
C GLY A 393 11.76 8.45 20.29
N THR A 394 11.18 7.66 19.41
CA THR A 394 11.46 7.70 17.96
C THR A 394 10.29 8.17 17.12
N VAL A 395 9.05 8.08 17.62
CA VAL A 395 7.85 8.48 16.88
C VAL A 395 7.86 9.98 16.59
N ARG A 396 7.57 10.34 15.34
CA ARG A 396 7.44 11.71 14.83
C ARG A 396 5.98 12.08 14.59
N GLY A 397 5.17 11.10 14.26
CA GLY A 397 3.75 11.25 14.02
C GLY A 397 3.03 9.91 14.01
N LEU A 398 1.78 9.92 14.43
CA LEU A 398 0.83 8.81 14.31
C LEU A 398 -0.35 9.26 13.49
N HIS A 399 -0.90 8.36 12.71
CA HIS A 399 -2.11 8.59 11.93
C HIS A 399 -3.11 7.49 12.25
N PRO A 400 -3.92 7.64 13.29
CA PRO A 400 -4.96 6.69 13.63
C PRO A 400 -6.03 6.66 12.52
N ALA A 401 -6.69 5.53 12.37
CA ALA A 401 -7.90 5.49 11.56
C ALA A 401 -8.92 6.47 12.12
N ALA A 402 -9.70 7.13 11.26
CA ALA A 402 -10.83 7.93 11.71
C ALA A 402 -11.75 7.05 12.54
N ALA A 403 -12.23 7.56 13.67
CA ALA A 403 -13.24 6.86 14.45
C ALA A 403 -14.48 6.67 13.57
N ALA A 404 -14.89 5.42 13.41
CA ALA A 404 -16.06 5.04 12.61
C ALA A 404 -17.36 5.60 13.19
#